data_6c165e0c8a969efdf726c8aca3934248
#
_entry.id   6c165e0c8a969efdf726c8aca3934248
#
_cell.length_a   1.000
_cell.length_b   1.000
_cell.length_c   1.000
_cell.angle_alpha   90.00
_cell.angle_beta   90.00
_cell.angle_gamma   90.00
#
_symmetry.space_group_name_H-M   'P 1'
#
loop_
_entity.id
_entity.type
_entity.pdbx_description
1 polymer ?
#
loop_
_entity_poly.entity_id
_entity_poly.type
_entity_poly.pdbx_seq_one_letter_code
_entity_poly.pdbx_strand_id
1 'polypeptide(L)'
;MVSTGVAGRHRDALLAKILENMEIGHNVMHGQWDWMNDPVINSASWDWDSASTPEAWKHSHNYVHHTYTNIRGKDKDLGYEIMRIDPQQSWHPAYLAQPLYNLLLMAFFEWGVAFHDLDFDALRSGEKTKSQLRRELKGMAGKAQRQIVKDYVAWPALSGLLMTAIDFAVASRDLDLGSLRPATKPKTKARKTFESARSKVKRRRRKSAAGVVRELVERKAFRAPFRSTVTADFTANIVRNVWAYAIIFCGHFPDQTYTFSQKETDDETRGGRYVRQLIGAANIEGGPLFHVISGNLGYQVEHHLFPDMPSTRYGEIAPQVRAICERYGLPYNTGPFFKQLGMVQRTIARLAFPGGEPRPKPGPYRSRNGGAPNDRGVDEIAESMAS
;
A
#
# COMPACT_ATOMS: atom_id res chain seq x y z
N MET A 1 -12.36 -30.84 5.17
CA MET A 1 -10.99 -30.31 5.46
C MET A 1 -10.38 -29.47 4.32
N VAL A 2 -10.80 -29.59 3.05
CA VAL A 2 -10.20 -28.81 1.91
C VAL A 2 -10.61 -27.33 1.93
N SER A 3 -11.77 -26.95 2.46
CA SER A 3 -12.26 -25.56 2.45
C SER A 3 -11.49 -24.61 3.39
N THR A 4 -11.03 -25.13 4.53
CA THR A 4 -10.25 -24.33 5.50
C THR A 4 -8.87 -23.95 4.98
N GLY A 5 -8.25 -24.79 4.14
CA GLY A 5 -6.94 -24.49 3.54
C GLY A 5 -6.96 -23.40 2.46
N VAL A 6 -8.06 -23.24 1.72
CA VAL A 6 -8.19 -22.18 0.68
C VAL A 6 -8.43 -20.83 1.34
N ALA A 7 -9.38 -20.75 2.26
CA ALA A 7 -9.67 -19.51 3.01
C ALA A 7 -8.44 -19.02 3.80
N GLY A 8 -7.67 -19.94 4.42
CA GLY A 8 -6.43 -19.62 5.10
C GLY A 8 -5.40 -18.95 4.17
N ARG A 9 -5.13 -19.54 3.00
CA ARG A 9 -4.18 -18.99 2.03
C ARG A 9 -4.55 -17.60 1.53
N HIS A 10 -5.83 -17.33 1.28
CA HIS A 10 -6.29 -15.99 0.89
C HIS A 10 -6.05 -14.97 1.99
N ARG A 11 -6.32 -15.33 3.25
CA ARG A 11 -6.07 -14.47 4.41
C ARG A 11 -4.58 -14.17 4.59
N ASP A 12 -3.73 -15.19 4.49
CA ASP A 12 -2.29 -15.05 4.69
C ASP A 12 -1.65 -14.18 3.58
N ALA A 13 -2.04 -14.39 2.31
CA ALA A 13 -1.61 -13.56 1.19
C ALA A 13 -2.03 -12.10 1.37
N LEU A 14 -3.27 -11.86 1.82
CA LEU A 14 -3.78 -10.51 2.08
C LEU A 14 -2.97 -9.80 3.18
N LEU A 15 -2.78 -10.45 4.32
CA LEU A 15 -2.02 -9.87 5.43
C LEU A 15 -0.57 -9.58 5.02
N ALA A 16 0.09 -10.51 4.30
CA ALA A 16 1.45 -10.32 3.82
C ALA A 16 1.57 -9.09 2.90
N LYS A 17 0.63 -8.90 1.95
CA LYS A 17 0.65 -7.76 1.03
C LYS A 17 0.38 -6.43 1.72
N ILE A 18 -0.53 -6.40 2.70
CA ILE A 18 -0.81 -5.18 3.47
C ILE A 18 0.39 -4.82 4.34
N LEU A 19 0.94 -5.77 5.10
CA LEU A 19 2.07 -5.50 5.99
C LEU A 19 3.33 -5.12 5.21
N GLU A 20 3.60 -5.78 4.08
CA GLU A 20 4.73 -5.43 3.24
C GLU A 20 4.64 -4.00 2.72
N ASN A 21 3.44 -3.56 2.29
CA ASN A 21 3.25 -2.22 1.75
C ASN A 21 3.22 -1.14 2.84
N MET A 22 2.43 -1.33 3.91
CA MET A 22 2.14 -0.29 4.90
C MET A 22 3.16 -0.30 6.06
N GLU A 23 3.39 -1.45 6.71
CA GLU A 23 4.23 -1.52 7.91
C GLU A 23 5.71 -1.58 7.57
N ILE A 24 6.09 -2.28 6.49
CA ILE A 24 7.49 -2.44 6.12
C ILE A 24 7.89 -1.40 5.08
N GLY A 25 7.33 -1.48 3.87
CA GLY A 25 7.76 -0.68 2.73
C GLY A 25 7.70 0.81 3.00
N HIS A 26 6.54 1.32 3.40
CA HIS A 26 6.32 2.72 3.71
C HIS A 26 7.26 3.22 4.84
N ASN A 27 7.28 2.51 5.97
CA ASN A 27 8.03 2.95 7.15
C ASN A 27 9.55 2.88 6.94
N VAL A 28 10.06 1.83 6.28
CA VAL A 28 11.50 1.75 5.94
C VAL A 28 11.88 2.87 4.98
N MET A 29 11.06 3.16 3.97
CA MET A 29 11.36 4.21 2.99
C MET A 29 11.29 5.63 3.57
N HIS A 30 10.58 5.84 4.69
CA HIS A 30 10.62 7.06 5.48
C HIS A 30 11.89 7.20 6.37
N GLY A 31 12.75 6.20 6.41
CA GLY A 31 13.93 6.19 7.29
C GLY A 31 13.62 5.82 8.74
N GLN A 32 12.41 5.40 9.05
CA GLN A 32 11.97 5.06 10.40
C GLN A 32 12.72 3.87 11.02
N TRP A 33 13.44 3.10 10.19
CA TRP A 33 14.23 1.93 10.61
C TRP A 33 15.74 2.17 10.54
N ASP A 34 16.20 3.33 10.04
CA ASP A 34 17.62 3.64 9.81
C ASP A 34 18.43 3.68 11.10
N TRP A 35 17.80 3.93 12.25
CA TRP A 35 18.42 3.89 13.57
C TRP A 35 19.01 2.52 13.94
N MET A 36 18.54 1.43 13.30
CA MET A 36 19.07 0.07 13.53
C MET A 36 20.43 -0.15 12.86
N ASN A 37 20.83 0.73 11.94
CA ASN A 37 22.06 0.62 11.16
C ASN A 37 22.18 -0.72 10.40
N ASP A 38 21.05 -1.30 9.95
CA ASP A 38 21.04 -2.53 9.17
C ASP A 38 21.49 -2.24 7.73
N PRO A 39 22.46 -3.00 7.16
CA PRO A 39 22.98 -2.72 5.83
C PRO A 39 22.01 -3.04 4.68
N VAL A 40 20.93 -3.78 4.96
CA VAL A 40 19.93 -4.21 3.96
C VAL A 40 18.60 -3.50 4.18
N ILE A 41 18.17 -3.41 5.44
CA ILE A 41 16.88 -2.81 5.81
C ILE A 41 17.09 -1.37 6.26
N ASN A 42 17.21 -0.47 5.29
CA ASN A 42 17.34 0.96 5.51
C ASN A 42 16.76 1.75 4.33
N SER A 43 16.50 3.03 4.53
CA SER A 43 15.86 3.89 3.54
C SER A 43 16.66 4.08 2.24
N ALA A 44 17.98 3.90 2.28
CA ALA A 44 18.85 4.08 1.12
C ALA A 44 18.83 2.86 0.17
N SER A 45 18.70 1.64 0.72
CA SER A 45 18.83 0.38 -0.04
C SER A 45 17.52 -0.35 -0.26
N TRP A 46 16.45 -0.04 0.49
CA TRP A 46 15.19 -0.77 0.43
C TRP A 46 14.45 -0.56 -0.91
N ASP A 47 14.06 -1.67 -1.53
CA ASP A 47 13.20 -1.68 -2.74
C ASP A 47 11.88 -2.39 -2.41
N TRP A 48 10.86 -1.62 -2.11
CA TRP A 48 9.55 -2.13 -1.72
C TRP A 48 8.79 -2.84 -2.86
N ASP A 49 7.84 -3.70 -2.52
CA ASP A 49 7.02 -4.47 -3.47
C ASP A 49 5.86 -3.62 -4.02
N SER A 50 6.19 -2.56 -4.75
CA SER A 50 5.24 -1.65 -5.39
C SER A 50 5.68 -1.31 -6.81
N ALA A 51 4.76 -0.80 -7.63
CA ALA A 51 5.03 -0.39 -9.00
C ALA A 51 5.89 0.88 -9.09
N SER A 52 5.80 1.79 -8.11
CA SER A 52 6.67 2.97 -8.04
C SER A 52 8.10 2.61 -7.64
N THR A 53 9.07 3.29 -8.24
CA THR A 53 10.48 3.13 -7.84
C THR A 53 10.73 3.85 -6.51
N PRO A 54 11.65 3.34 -5.66
CA PRO A 54 11.98 3.98 -4.39
C PRO A 54 12.37 5.45 -4.53
N GLU A 55 13.15 5.78 -5.57
CA GLU A 55 13.63 7.13 -5.80
C GLU A 55 12.48 8.09 -6.17
N ALA A 56 11.58 7.66 -7.07
CA ALA A 56 10.44 8.47 -7.49
C ALA A 56 9.50 8.71 -6.31
N TRP A 57 9.15 7.65 -5.57
CA TRP A 57 8.28 7.76 -4.41
C TRP A 57 8.88 8.62 -3.28
N LYS A 58 10.16 8.44 -2.94
CA LYS A 58 10.83 9.28 -1.94
C LYS A 58 10.85 10.75 -2.34
N HIS A 59 11.01 11.04 -3.63
CA HIS A 59 10.93 12.41 -4.11
C HIS A 59 9.51 12.97 -3.99
N SER A 60 8.51 12.28 -4.53
CA SER A 60 7.12 12.76 -4.53
C SER A 60 6.53 12.79 -3.12
N HIS A 61 6.73 11.74 -2.33
CA HIS A 61 6.12 11.60 -1.02
C HIS A 61 6.96 12.20 0.11
N ASN A 62 8.21 11.71 0.34
CA ASN A 62 8.99 12.17 1.49
C ASN A 62 9.42 13.64 1.35
N TYR A 63 9.74 14.08 0.11
CA TYR A 63 10.18 15.45 -0.07
C TYR A 63 9.02 16.39 -0.44
N VAL A 64 8.31 16.15 -1.53
CA VAL A 64 7.28 17.09 -2.00
C VAL A 64 6.09 17.10 -1.05
N HIS A 65 5.46 15.96 -0.82
CA HIS A 65 4.26 15.88 0.00
C HIS A 65 4.51 16.30 1.46
N HIS A 66 5.51 15.75 2.16
CA HIS A 66 5.80 16.12 3.55
C HIS A 66 6.30 17.55 3.73
N THR A 67 6.97 18.13 2.72
CA THR A 67 7.35 19.54 2.77
C THR A 67 6.16 20.47 2.54
N TYR A 68 5.33 20.15 1.55
CA TYR A 68 4.26 21.03 1.08
C TYR A 68 2.85 20.52 1.41
N THR A 69 2.72 19.65 2.39
CA THR A 69 1.45 19.00 2.78
C THR A 69 0.26 19.95 2.66
N ASN A 70 -0.72 19.57 1.86
CA ASN A 70 -1.98 20.26 1.60
C ASN A 70 -1.84 21.69 1.04
N ILE A 71 -0.68 22.10 0.52
CA ILE A 71 -0.53 23.39 -0.20
C ILE A 71 -0.93 23.21 -1.66
N ARG A 72 -2.01 23.85 -2.07
CA ARG A 72 -2.52 23.79 -3.45
C ARG A 72 -1.45 24.22 -4.47
N GLY A 73 -1.23 23.39 -5.47
CA GLY A 73 -0.26 23.62 -6.54
C GLY A 73 1.20 23.36 -6.17
N LYS A 74 1.48 22.96 -4.89
CA LYS A 74 2.79 22.45 -4.46
C LYS A 74 2.71 20.99 -4.05
N ASP A 75 1.70 20.64 -3.24
CA ASP A 75 1.45 19.25 -2.86
C ASP A 75 0.69 18.54 -3.97
N LYS A 76 1.37 17.62 -4.63
CA LYS A 76 0.81 16.84 -5.74
C LYS A 76 -0.09 15.70 -5.27
N ASP A 77 0.08 15.22 -4.03
CA ASP A 77 -0.79 14.21 -3.43
C ASP A 77 -2.20 14.77 -3.13
N LEU A 78 -2.37 16.08 -3.21
CA LEU A 78 -3.65 16.75 -3.02
C LEU A 78 -4.65 16.37 -4.13
N GLY A 79 -5.47 15.35 -3.85
CA GLY A 79 -6.42 14.77 -4.82
C GLY A 79 -5.73 14.05 -5.98
N TYR A 80 -4.43 13.72 -5.85
CA TYR A 80 -3.61 13.08 -6.88
C TYR A 80 -3.68 13.76 -8.25
N GLU A 81 -3.85 15.09 -8.25
CA GLU A 81 -3.98 15.95 -9.44
C GLU A 81 -5.18 15.62 -10.36
N ILE A 82 -5.94 14.58 -10.07
CA ILE A 82 -7.11 14.14 -10.87
C ILE A 82 -8.45 14.44 -10.22
N MET A 83 -8.47 14.77 -8.92
CA MET A 83 -9.69 15.05 -8.17
C MET A 83 -9.67 16.44 -7.55
N ARG A 84 -10.80 17.11 -7.61
CA ARG A 84 -11.05 18.34 -6.85
C ARG A 84 -11.50 17.97 -5.45
N ILE A 85 -10.65 18.26 -4.46
CA ILE A 85 -10.90 17.95 -3.05
C ILE A 85 -10.98 19.21 -2.17
N ASP A 86 -10.69 20.38 -2.74
CA ASP A 86 -10.77 21.68 -2.11
C ASP A 86 -11.74 22.59 -2.91
N PRO A 87 -12.70 23.26 -2.24
CA PRO A 87 -13.60 24.22 -2.89
C PRO A 87 -12.86 25.34 -3.65
N GLN A 88 -11.67 25.73 -3.20
CA GLN A 88 -10.86 26.78 -3.83
C GLN A 88 -10.08 26.32 -5.07
N GLN A 89 -10.04 25.01 -5.38
CA GLN A 89 -9.56 24.54 -6.69
C GLN A 89 -10.57 24.93 -7.76
N SER A 90 -10.07 25.45 -8.90
CA SER A 90 -10.90 25.78 -10.05
C SER A 90 -11.69 24.55 -10.52
N TRP A 91 -12.98 24.71 -10.73
CA TRP A 91 -13.81 23.61 -11.22
C TRP A 91 -13.63 23.42 -12.74
N HIS A 92 -13.65 22.18 -13.16
CA HIS A 92 -13.62 21.78 -14.56
C HIS A 92 -14.65 20.65 -14.80
N PRO A 93 -15.33 20.58 -15.97
CA PRO A 93 -16.34 19.56 -16.26
C PRO A 93 -15.86 18.11 -16.09
N ALA A 94 -14.56 17.84 -16.26
CA ALA A 94 -13.99 16.51 -16.03
C ALA A 94 -14.22 16.01 -14.59
N TYR A 95 -14.35 16.91 -13.61
CA TYR A 95 -14.60 16.53 -12.22
C TYR A 95 -15.99 15.90 -11.99
N LEU A 96 -16.94 16.05 -12.92
CA LEU A 96 -18.21 15.30 -12.83
C LEU A 96 -17.99 13.78 -12.83
N ALA A 97 -16.92 13.31 -13.43
CA ALA A 97 -16.55 11.89 -13.44
C ALA A 97 -15.63 11.50 -12.26
N GLN A 98 -15.27 12.43 -11.35
CA GLN A 98 -14.32 12.11 -10.27
C GLN A 98 -14.80 11.01 -9.30
N PRO A 99 -16.11 10.75 -9.04
CA PRO A 99 -16.49 9.57 -8.29
C PRO A 99 -16.07 8.26 -8.96
N LEU A 100 -16.07 8.21 -10.31
CA LEU A 100 -15.58 7.05 -11.07
C LEU A 100 -14.04 6.97 -11.01
N TYR A 101 -13.32 8.08 -11.20
CA TYR A 101 -11.86 8.13 -11.07
C TYR A 101 -11.42 7.70 -9.68
N ASN A 102 -12.15 8.10 -8.66
CA ASN A 102 -11.91 7.71 -7.28
C ASN A 102 -12.02 6.20 -7.08
N LEU A 103 -13.06 5.55 -7.62
CA LEU A 103 -13.21 4.09 -7.56
C LEU A 103 -12.09 3.36 -8.30
N LEU A 104 -11.69 3.87 -9.44
CA LEU A 104 -10.56 3.31 -10.20
C LEU A 104 -9.25 3.49 -9.45
N LEU A 105 -9.00 4.69 -8.90
CA LEU A 105 -7.82 4.94 -8.08
C LEU A 105 -7.79 4.03 -6.85
N MET A 106 -8.92 3.84 -6.17
CA MET A 106 -9.03 2.94 -5.02
C MET A 106 -8.65 1.50 -5.39
N ALA A 107 -9.17 0.98 -6.51
CA ALA A 107 -8.89 -0.39 -6.95
C ALA A 107 -7.46 -0.59 -7.44
N PHE A 108 -6.87 0.44 -8.05
CA PHE A 108 -5.54 0.43 -8.66
C PHE A 108 -4.58 1.43 -8.01
N PHE A 109 -4.69 1.63 -6.71
CA PHE A 109 -3.98 2.69 -5.99
C PHE A 109 -2.47 2.66 -6.19
N GLU A 110 -1.85 1.50 -6.08
CA GLU A 110 -0.42 1.29 -6.36
C GLU A 110 0.01 1.82 -7.73
N TRP A 111 -0.80 1.52 -8.76
CA TRP A 111 -0.53 1.96 -10.13
C TRP A 111 -0.80 3.45 -10.30
N GLY A 112 -1.85 3.96 -9.65
CA GLY A 112 -2.17 5.38 -9.62
C GLY A 112 -1.01 6.19 -9.05
N VAL A 113 -0.47 5.77 -7.89
CA VAL A 113 0.71 6.38 -7.27
C VAL A 113 1.93 6.30 -8.20
N ALA A 114 2.22 5.13 -8.79
CA ALA A 114 3.36 4.97 -9.68
C ALA A 114 3.29 5.87 -10.93
N PHE A 115 2.09 6.10 -11.48
CA PHE A 115 1.89 7.06 -12.57
C PHE A 115 1.99 8.51 -12.11
N HIS A 116 1.48 8.81 -10.93
CA HIS A 116 1.58 10.12 -10.30
C HIS A 116 3.05 10.51 -10.07
N ASP A 117 3.87 9.60 -9.56
CA ASP A 117 5.30 9.80 -9.31
C ASP A 117 6.12 10.10 -10.58
N LEU A 118 5.59 9.81 -11.78
CA LEU A 118 6.24 10.16 -13.04
C LEU A 118 6.29 11.68 -13.31
N ASP A 119 5.48 12.45 -12.64
CA ASP A 119 5.48 13.91 -12.68
C ASP A 119 5.54 14.49 -14.10
N PHE A 120 4.43 14.39 -14.83
CA PHE A 120 4.33 14.88 -16.19
C PHE A 120 4.36 16.42 -16.28
N ASP A 121 4.02 17.12 -15.21
CA ASP A 121 4.06 18.57 -15.18
C ASP A 121 5.49 19.09 -15.11
N ALA A 122 6.37 18.43 -14.36
CA ALA A 122 7.81 18.70 -14.40
C ALA A 122 8.41 18.47 -15.80
N LEU A 123 7.85 17.52 -16.58
CA LEU A 123 8.24 17.34 -17.97
C LEU A 123 7.75 18.49 -18.86
N ARG A 124 6.53 18.99 -18.65
CA ARG A 124 5.95 20.12 -19.40
C ARG A 124 6.63 21.44 -19.09
N SER A 125 6.99 21.66 -17.82
CA SER A 125 7.73 22.86 -17.38
C SER A 125 9.21 22.86 -17.81
N GLY A 126 9.75 21.71 -18.22
CA GLY A 126 11.16 21.54 -18.58
C GLY A 126 12.09 21.25 -17.39
N GLU A 127 11.55 21.11 -16.19
CA GLU A 127 12.30 20.69 -15.00
C GLU A 127 12.78 19.25 -15.12
N LYS A 128 12.00 18.40 -15.81
CA LYS A 128 12.34 17.01 -16.10
C LYS A 128 12.61 16.79 -17.58
N THR A 129 13.66 16.07 -17.91
CA THR A 129 14.00 15.73 -19.30
C THR A 129 13.29 14.46 -19.77
N LYS A 130 13.09 14.35 -21.10
CA LYS A 130 12.53 13.11 -21.70
C LYS A 130 13.39 11.88 -21.40
N SER A 131 14.70 12.04 -21.21
CA SER A 131 15.60 10.92 -20.87
C SER A 131 15.40 10.46 -19.42
N GLN A 132 15.12 11.37 -18.50
CA GLN A 132 14.75 11.03 -17.12
C GLN A 132 13.43 10.27 -17.09
N LEU A 133 12.38 10.78 -17.74
CA LEU A 133 11.09 10.10 -17.83
C LEU A 133 11.25 8.67 -18.43
N ARG A 134 12.06 8.48 -19.46
CA ARG A 134 12.31 7.15 -20.03
C ARG A 134 12.97 6.20 -19.04
N ARG A 135 13.90 6.68 -18.20
CA ARG A 135 14.53 5.86 -17.15
C ARG A 135 13.52 5.45 -16.08
N GLU A 136 12.69 6.39 -15.63
CA GLU A 136 11.64 6.13 -14.64
C GLU A 136 10.60 5.13 -15.17
N LEU A 137 10.11 5.32 -16.39
CA LEU A 137 9.21 4.36 -17.06
C LEU A 137 9.83 2.97 -17.19
N LYS A 138 11.13 2.89 -17.52
CA LYS A 138 11.84 1.61 -17.57
C LYS A 138 11.95 0.95 -16.19
N GLY A 139 12.24 1.75 -15.16
CA GLY A 139 12.26 1.29 -13.76
C GLY A 139 10.91 0.75 -13.33
N MET A 140 9.83 1.53 -13.54
CA MET A 140 8.46 1.13 -13.26
C MET A 140 8.06 -0.15 -14.02
N ALA A 141 8.36 -0.24 -15.32
CA ALA A 141 8.07 -1.43 -16.11
C ALA A 141 8.84 -2.67 -15.59
N GLY A 142 10.09 -2.49 -15.17
CA GLY A 142 10.88 -3.57 -14.55
C GLY A 142 10.29 -4.05 -13.22
N LYS A 143 9.80 -3.13 -12.38
CA LYS A 143 9.11 -3.48 -11.13
C LYS A 143 7.78 -4.18 -11.40
N ALA A 144 6.98 -3.64 -12.32
CA ALA A 144 5.74 -4.26 -12.77
C ALA A 144 5.96 -5.70 -13.27
N GLN A 145 6.98 -5.91 -14.10
CA GLN A 145 7.32 -7.25 -14.59
C GLN A 145 7.70 -8.19 -13.43
N ARG A 146 8.56 -7.74 -12.50
CA ARG A 146 8.95 -8.55 -11.32
C ARG A 146 7.73 -8.93 -10.47
N GLN A 147 6.85 -7.99 -10.19
CA GLN A 147 5.65 -8.21 -9.40
C GLN A 147 4.67 -9.18 -10.10
N ILE A 148 4.41 -8.97 -11.41
CA ILE A 148 3.54 -9.87 -12.18
C ILE A 148 4.12 -11.29 -12.22
N VAL A 149 5.42 -11.44 -12.48
CA VAL A 149 6.06 -12.76 -12.50
C VAL A 149 6.03 -13.40 -11.11
N LYS A 150 6.32 -12.66 -10.06
CA LYS A 150 6.29 -13.14 -8.68
C LYS A 150 4.89 -13.63 -8.29
N ASP A 151 3.86 -12.78 -8.45
CA ASP A 151 2.52 -13.01 -7.93
C ASP A 151 1.70 -13.98 -8.80
N TYR A 152 1.88 -13.96 -10.13
CA TYR A 152 1.01 -14.71 -11.04
C TYR A 152 1.71 -15.89 -11.73
N VAL A 153 3.02 -16.05 -11.54
CA VAL A 153 3.78 -17.19 -12.09
C VAL A 153 4.55 -17.92 -10.98
N ALA A 154 5.44 -17.25 -10.24
CA ALA A 154 6.38 -17.92 -9.33
C ALA A 154 5.67 -18.52 -8.10
N TRP A 155 4.91 -17.72 -7.35
CA TRP A 155 4.16 -18.21 -6.19
C TRP A 155 3.10 -19.26 -6.54
N PRO A 156 2.25 -19.05 -7.59
CA PRO A 156 1.33 -20.09 -8.05
C PRO A 156 2.02 -21.39 -8.48
N ALA A 157 3.14 -21.29 -9.21
CA ALA A 157 3.89 -22.48 -9.64
C ALA A 157 4.48 -23.23 -8.43
N LEU A 158 5.09 -22.50 -7.49
CA LEU A 158 5.62 -23.07 -6.25
C LEU A 158 4.53 -23.78 -5.45
N SER A 159 3.36 -23.15 -5.28
CA SER A 159 2.20 -23.74 -4.60
C SER A 159 1.73 -25.04 -5.29
N GLY A 160 1.63 -25.00 -6.63
CA GLY A 160 1.26 -26.18 -7.41
C GLY A 160 2.25 -27.34 -7.30
N LEU A 161 3.55 -27.03 -7.36
CA LEU A 161 4.62 -28.01 -7.23
C LEU A 161 4.67 -28.62 -5.83
N LEU A 162 4.59 -27.79 -4.79
CA LEU A 162 4.61 -28.22 -3.40
C LEU A 162 3.44 -29.17 -3.08
N MET A 163 2.22 -28.81 -3.47
CA MET A 163 1.05 -29.66 -3.26
C MET A 163 1.13 -30.96 -4.05
N THR A 164 1.67 -30.93 -5.27
CA THR A 164 1.91 -32.15 -6.04
C THR A 164 2.93 -33.07 -5.36
N ALA A 165 3.99 -32.48 -4.77
CA ALA A 165 5.00 -33.26 -4.01
C ALA A 165 4.40 -33.85 -2.73
N ILE A 166 3.58 -33.10 -2.01
CA ILE A 166 2.88 -33.58 -0.80
C ILE A 166 1.92 -34.74 -1.16
N ASP A 167 1.10 -34.57 -2.20
CA ASP A 167 0.19 -35.62 -2.65
C ASP A 167 0.94 -36.90 -3.03
N PHE A 168 2.10 -36.74 -3.70
CA PHE A 168 2.96 -37.87 -4.05
C PHE A 168 3.55 -38.55 -2.79
N ALA A 169 4.03 -37.78 -1.82
CA ALA A 169 4.59 -38.29 -0.58
C ALA A 169 3.54 -39.03 0.28
N VAL A 170 2.30 -38.48 0.35
CA VAL A 170 1.17 -39.13 1.04
C VAL A 170 0.81 -40.43 0.33
N ALA A 171 0.62 -40.43 -0.97
CA ALA A 171 0.30 -41.63 -1.75
C ALA A 171 1.39 -42.68 -1.68
N SER A 172 2.65 -42.28 -1.50
CA SER A 172 3.78 -43.23 -1.30
C SER A 172 3.81 -43.87 0.07
N ARG A 173 3.29 -43.19 1.10
CA ARG A 173 3.15 -43.73 2.46
C ARG A 173 1.99 -44.75 2.56
N ASP A 174 0.93 -44.53 1.80
CA ASP A 174 -0.24 -45.44 1.75
C ASP A 174 0.04 -46.70 0.94
N LEU A 175 1.16 -46.73 0.16
CA LEU A 175 1.69 -47.97 -0.39
C LEU A 175 2.35 -48.75 0.74
N ASP A 176 1.53 -49.52 1.49
CA ASP A 176 1.99 -50.43 2.53
C ASP A 176 2.94 -51.48 1.93
N LEU A 177 4.25 -51.27 2.18
CA LEU A 177 5.30 -52.25 1.84
C LEU A 177 5.12 -53.58 2.52
N GLY A 178 4.22 -53.69 3.52
CA GLY A 178 3.83 -54.91 4.19
C GLY A 178 2.99 -55.86 3.33
N SER A 179 2.31 -55.33 2.30
CA SER A 179 1.54 -56.18 1.36
C SER A 179 2.39 -56.88 0.31
N LEU A 180 3.69 -56.64 0.29
CA LEU A 180 4.69 -57.36 -0.54
C LEU A 180 5.21 -58.63 0.12
N ARG A 181 4.46 -59.28 1.03
CA ARG A 181 4.75 -60.66 1.43
C ARG A 181 4.65 -61.53 0.18
N PRO A 182 5.65 -62.33 -0.15
CA PRO A 182 5.62 -63.19 -1.32
C PRO A 182 4.46 -64.17 -1.15
N ALA A 183 3.39 -63.96 -1.90
CA ALA A 183 2.34 -64.95 -2.01
C ALA A 183 2.95 -66.21 -2.59
N THR A 184 2.81 -67.31 -1.88
CA THR A 184 3.20 -68.68 -2.28
C THR A 184 2.73 -68.93 -3.71
N LYS A 185 3.69 -69.24 -4.61
CA LYS A 185 3.62 -69.71 -5.99
C LYS A 185 2.59 -69.00 -6.92
N PRO A 186 3.05 -68.17 -7.86
CA PRO A 186 2.13 -67.45 -8.74
C PRO A 186 1.52 -68.39 -9.80
N LYS A 187 0.21 -68.47 -9.84
CA LYS A 187 -0.51 -69.04 -10.99
C LYS A 187 -0.26 -68.15 -12.22
N THR A 188 -0.18 -68.73 -13.40
CA THR A 188 0.24 -68.18 -14.70
C THR A 188 -0.39 -66.83 -15.10
N LYS A 189 -1.47 -66.40 -14.48
CA LYS A 189 -2.12 -65.10 -14.72
C LYS A 189 -1.35 -63.89 -14.14
N ALA A 190 -0.62 -64.11 -13.00
CA ALA A 190 0.17 -63.03 -12.37
C ALA A 190 1.35 -62.57 -13.18
N ARG A 191 1.97 -63.45 -13.97
CA ARG A 191 3.13 -63.13 -14.84
C ARG A 191 2.76 -62.15 -15.95
N LYS A 192 1.57 -62.29 -16.58
CA LYS A 192 1.09 -61.34 -17.61
C LYS A 192 0.81 -59.94 -17.04
N THR A 193 0.28 -59.87 -15.82
CA THR A 193 0.02 -58.59 -15.14
C THR A 193 1.32 -57.90 -14.73
N PHE A 194 2.33 -58.68 -14.27
CA PHE A 194 3.64 -58.12 -13.89
C PHE A 194 4.43 -57.63 -15.11
N GLU A 195 4.39 -58.37 -16.23
CA GLU A 195 5.03 -57.94 -17.49
C GLU A 195 4.33 -56.73 -18.08
N SER A 196 3.00 -56.63 -17.97
CA SER A 196 2.21 -55.47 -18.35
C SER A 196 2.55 -54.23 -17.48
N ALA A 197 2.64 -54.41 -16.15
CA ALA A 197 3.05 -53.33 -15.23
C ALA A 197 4.52 -52.89 -15.51
N ARG A 198 5.42 -53.84 -15.73
CA ARG A 198 6.84 -53.55 -16.09
C ARG A 198 7.00 -52.84 -17.42
N SER A 199 6.16 -53.16 -18.42
CA SER A 199 6.12 -52.48 -19.70
C SER A 199 5.56 -51.06 -19.57
N LYS A 200 4.57 -50.84 -18.73
CA LYS A 200 4.03 -49.51 -18.42
C LYS A 200 5.04 -48.64 -17.69
N VAL A 201 5.82 -49.19 -16.75
CA VAL A 201 6.91 -48.49 -16.03
C VAL A 201 8.05 -48.17 -17.00
N LYS A 202 8.44 -49.13 -17.91
CA LYS A 202 9.47 -48.89 -18.93
C LYS A 202 9.03 -47.83 -19.96
N ARG A 203 7.76 -47.80 -20.32
CA ARG A 203 7.19 -46.79 -21.23
C ARG A 203 7.14 -45.39 -20.59
N ARG A 204 6.96 -45.29 -19.24
CA ARG A 204 7.07 -44.04 -18.49
C ARG A 204 8.48 -43.44 -18.50
N ARG A 205 9.54 -44.28 -18.56
CA ARG A 205 10.94 -43.83 -18.54
C ARG A 205 11.43 -43.11 -19.79
N ARG A 206 10.61 -43.05 -20.86
CA ARG A 206 10.95 -42.39 -22.14
C ARG A 206 10.18 -41.13 -22.45
N LYS A 207 9.50 -40.52 -21.49
CA LYS A 207 8.87 -39.23 -21.71
C LYS A 207 9.92 -38.13 -21.74
N SER A 208 9.88 -37.30 -22.79
CA SER A 208 10.73 -36.09 -22.83
C SER A 208 10.44 -35.20 -21.60
N ALA A 209 11.40 -34.36 -21.21
CA ALA A 209 11.18 -33.38 -20.10
C ALA A 209 9.91 -32.56 -20.31
N ALA A 210 9.61 -32.16 -21.56
CA ALA A 210 8.38 -31.48 -21.92
C ALA A 210 7.12 -32.32 -21.66
N GLY A 211 7.18 -33.65 -21.92
CA GLY A 211 6.05 -34.57 -21.62
C GLY A 211 5.79 -34.73 -20.13
N VAL A 212 6.85 -34.75 -19.30
CA VAL A 212 6.74 -34.79 -17.83
C VAL A 212 6.14 -33.48 -17.29
N VAL A 213 6.64 -32.34 -17.77
CA VAL A 213 6.11 -31.02 -17.41
C VAL A 213 4.63 -30.90 -17.79
N ARG A 214 4.27 -31.33 -19.00
CA ARG A 214 2.85 -31.30 -19.44
C ARG A 214 1.95 -32.16 -18.54
N GLU A 215 2.39 -33.38 -18.18
CA GLU A 215 1.62 -34.27 -17.30
C GLU A 215 1.48 -33.70 -15.86
N LEU A 216 2.53 -33.04 -15.33
CA LEU A 216 2.47 -32.35 -14.05
C LEU A 216 1.49 -31.19 -14.08
N VAL A 217 1.56 -30.37 -15.13
CA VAL A 217 0.67 -29.19 -15.29
C VAL A 217 -0.79 -29.62 -15.52
N GLU A 218 -1.04 -30.75 -16.16
CA GLU A 218 -2.37 -31.31 -16.36
C GLU A 218 -2.98 -31.94 -15.11
N ARG A 219 -2.18 -32.25 -14.08
CA ARG A 219 -2.68 -32.85 -12.84
C ARG A 219 -3.55 -31.88 -12.04
N LYS A 220 -4.66 -32.40 -11.50
CA LYS A 220 -5.55 -31.65 -10.59
C LYS A 220 -4.78 -31.16 -9.34
N ALA A 221 -3.83 -31.95 -8.86
CA ALA A 221 -2.94 -31.63 -7.74
C ALA A 221 -2.10 -30.36 -7.97
N PHE A 222 -1.71 -30.05 -9.22
CA PHE A 222 -1.00 -28.83 -9.58
C PHE A 222 -1.98 -27.68 -9.88
N ARG A 223 -2.98 -27.91 -10.75
CA ARG A 223 -3.85 -26.86 -11.28
C ARG A 223 -4.71 -26.16 -10.23
N ALA A 224 -5.23 -26.93 -9.26
CA ALA A 224 -6.11 -26.38 -8.26
C ALA A 224 -5.36 -25.42 -7.31
N PRO A 225 -4.20 -25.78 -6.69
CA PRO A 225 -3.40 -24.85 -5.91
C PRO A 225 -2.87 -23.67 -6.73
N PHE A 226 -2.40 -23.89 -7.96
CA PHE A 226 -1.96 -22.81 -8.85
C PHE A 226 -3.05 -21.75 -9.03
N ARG A 227 -4.24 -22.15 -9.46
CA ARG A 227 -5.36 -21.22 -9.66
C ARG A 227 -5.80 -20.55 -8.34
N SER A 228 -5.81 -21.30 -7.25
CA SER A 228 -6.14 -20.76 -5.93
C SER A 228 -5.16 -19.66 -5.52
N THR A 229 -3.86 -19.85 -5.76
CA THR A 229 -2.82 -18.85 -5.45
C THR A 229 -2.96 -17.62 -6.36
N VAL A 230 -3.15 -17.78 -7.67
CA VAL A 230 -3.43 -16.65 -8.58
C VAL A 230 -4.62 -15.83 -8.09
N THR A 231 -5.71 -16.49 -7.72
CA THR A 231 -6.91 -15.79 -7.22
C THR A 231 -6.65 -15.10 -5.88
N ALA A 232 -5.89 -15.76 -5.00
CA ALA A 232 -5.52 -15.20 -3.70
C ALA A 232 -4.67 -13.93 -3.86
N ASP A 233 -3.63 -13.98 -4.70
CA ASP A 233 -2.73 -12.86 -4.95
C ASP A 233 -3.46 -11.69 -5.65
N PHE A 234 -4.32 -11.98 -6.63
CA PHE A 234 -5.15 -10.96 -7.28
C PHE A 234 -6.07 -10.26 -6.27
N THR A 235 -6.77 -11.05 -5.45
CA THR A 235 -7.67 -10.51 -4.42
C THR A 235 -6.88 -9.71 -3.39
N ALA A 236 -5.72 -10.23 -2.95
CA ALA A 236 -4.86 -9.56 -1.98
C ALA A 236 -4.33 -8.22 -2.51
N ASN A 237 -3.92 -8.14 -3.78
CA ASN A 237 -3.47 -6.91 -4.40
C ASN A 237 -4.59 -5.85 -4.47
N ILE A 238 -5.81 -6.23 -4.85
CA ILE A 238 -6.95 -5.29 -4.86
C ILE A 238 -7.30 -4.82 -3.44
N VAL A 239 -7.39 -5.73 -2.47
CA VAL A 239 -7.73 -5.36 -1.08
C VAL A 239 -6.62 -4.51 -0.46
N ARG A 240 -5.33 -4.80 -0.72
CA ARG A 240 -4.22 -3.95 -0.31
C ARG A 240 -4.35 -2.54 -0.90
N ASN A 241 -4.67 -2.41 -2.19
CA ASN A 241 -4.86 -1.11 -2.84
C ASN A 241 -6.01 -0.32 -2.18
N VAL A 242 -7.16 -0.97 -1.97
CA VAL A 242 -8.32 -0.35 -1.30
C VAL A 242 -7.94 0.05 0.13
N TRP A 243 -7.19 -0.78 0.84
CA TRP A 243 -6.75 -0.50 2.21
C TRP A 243 -5.79 0.69 2.26
N ALA A 244 -4.72 0.68 1.45
CA ALA A 244 -3.75 1.77 1.39
C ALA A 244 -4.42 3.09 1.01
N TYR A 245 -5.25 3.09 -0.03
CA TYR A 245 -6.08 4.24 -0.38
C TYR A 245 -6.91 4.75 0.80
N ALA A 246 -7.65 3.85 1.47
CA ALA A 246 -8.55 4.23 2.54
C ALA A 246 -7.81 4.86 3.74
N ILE A 247 -6.67 4.29 4.14
CA ILE A 247 -5.84 4.83 5.23
C ILE A 247 -5.29 6.21 4.85
N ILE A 248 -4.68 6.36 3.67
CA ILE A 248 -4.08 7.63 3.24
C ILE A 248 -5.14 8.71 3.06
N PHE A 249 -6.25 8.41 2.40
CA PHE A 249 -7.32 9.39 2.19
C PHE A 249 -8.03 9.80 3.49
N CYS A 250 -8.20 8.86 4.43
CA CYS A 250 -8.72 9.18 5.76
C CYS A 250 -7.75 10.01 6.61
N GLY A 251 -6.46 9.94 6.31
CA GLY A 251 -5.45 10.79 6.95
C GLY A 251 -5.41 12.22 6.42
N HIS A 252 -5.84 12.46 5.16
CA HIS A 252 -5.64 13.76 4.49
C HIS A 252 -6.91 14.51 4.12
N PHE A 253 -8.00 13.81 3.77
CA PHE A 253 -9.16 14.42 3.13
C PHE A 253 -10.51 14.30 3.86
N PRO A 254 -10.57 13.96 5.17
CA PRO A 254 -11.82 14.14 5.91
C PRO A 254 -12.22 15.61 5.98
N ASP A 255 -13.48 15.88 6.23
CA ASP A 255 -14.04 17.25 6.29
C ASP A 255 -13.31 18.18 7.28
N GLN A 256 -12.67 17.65 8.31
CA GLN A 256 -11.99 18.43 9.34
C GLN A 256 -10.55 18.85 8.96
N THR A 257 -9.95 18.30 7.93
CA THR A 257 -8.63 18.72 7.46
C THR A 257 -8.68 20.02 6.66
N TYR A 258 -7.56 20.72 6.56
CA TYR A 258 -7.45 21.99 5.88
C TYR A 258 -6.45 21.92 4.73
N THR A 259 -6.71 22.69 3.69
CA THR A 259 -5.82 22.94 2.57
C THR A 259 -5.35 24.39 2.58
N PHE A 260 -4.23 24.71 1.97
CA PHE A 260 -3.59 26.01 2.03
C PHE A 260 -3.30 26.53 0.62
N SER A 261 -3.36 27.83 0.44
CA SER A 261 -2.82 28.47 -0.75
C SER A 261 -1.33 28.72 -0.60
N GLN A 262 -0.61 28.86 -1.71
CA GLN A 262 0.81 29.24 -1.68
C GLN A 262 1.00 30.57 -0.95
N LYS A 263 0.14 31.55 -1.21
CA LYS A 263 0.20 32.88 -0.56
C LYS A 263 0.07 32.83 0.97
N GLU A 264 -0.68 31.87 1.51
CA GLU A 264 -0.82 31.69 2.97
C GLU A 264 0.47 31.13 3.60
N THR A 265 1.32 30.52 2.81
CA THR A 265 2.53 29.81 3.25
C THR A 265 3.82 30.45 2.78
N ASP A 266 3.79 31.57 2.03
CA ASP A 266 4.99 32.21 1.50
C ASP A 266 5.94 32.70 2.61
N ASP A 267 5.40 33.19 3.75
CA ASP A 267 6.15 33.64 4.93
C ASP A 267 5.90 32.69 6.12
N GLU A 268 5.75 31.39 5.86
CA GLU A 268 5.47 30.40 6.88
C GLU A 268 6.67 30.23 7.83
N THR A 269 6.47 30.55 9.11
CA THR A 269 7.45 30.26 10.15
C THR A 269 7.58 28.77 10.42
N ARG A 270 8.61 28.35 11.13
CA ARG A 270 8.78 26.95 11.59
C ARG A 270 7.56 26.49 12.40
N GLY A 271 7.06 27.33 13.30
CA GLY A 271 5.84 27.05 14.06
C GLY A 271 4.60 26.96 13.20
N GLY A 272 4.46 27.88 12.21
CA GLY A 272 3.40 27.83 11.20
C GLY A 272 3.39 26.49 10.45
N ARG A 273 4.55 25.99 10.05
CA ARG A 273 4.69 24.68 9.40
C ARG A 273 4.14 23.55 10.28
N TYR A 274 4.50 23.51 11.57
CA TYR A 274 3.96 22.49 12.47
C TYR A 274 2.44 22.60 12.62
N VAL A 275 1.90 23.80 12.74
CA VAL A 275 0.43 24.00 12.77
C VAL A 275 -0.21 23.52 11.47
N ARG A 276 0.40 23.76 10.31
CA ARG A 276 -0.11 23.27 9.03
C ARG A 276 -0.14 21.73 8.99
N GLN A 277 0.91 21.06 9.44
CA GLN A 277 0.95 19.59 9.54
C GLN A 277 -0.16 19.07 10.46
N LEU A 278 -0.35 19.71 11.64
CA LEU A 278 -1.40 19.34 12.60
C LEU A 278 -2.81 19.43 12.01
N ILE A 279 -3.15 20.56 11.39
CA ILE A 279 -4.51 20.79 10.91
C ILE A 279 -4.76 20.30 9.50
N GLY A 280 -3.70 19.96 8.77
CA GLY A 280 -3.73 19.35 7.44
C GLY A 280 -3.92 17.85 7.46
N ALA A 281 -3.75 17.19 8.61
CA ALA A 281 -3.88 15.76 8.78
C ALA A 281 -4.99 15.38 9.77
N ALA A 282 -5.38 14.10 9.76
CA ALA A 282 -6.35 13.54 10.69
C ALA A 282 -5.98 12.11 11.10
N ASN A 283 -6.12 11.81 12.38
CA ASN A 283 -5.90 10.48 12.92
C ASN A 283 -7.14 9.59 12.76
N ILE A 284 -6.93 8.30 12.68
CA ILE A 284 -7.97 7.28 12.61
C ILE A 284 -7.98 6.50 13.92
N GLU A 285 -9.12 6.47 14.59
CA GLU A 285 -9.28 5.69 15.81
C GLU A 285 -9.25 4.19 15.52
N GLY A 286 -8.44 3.44 16.27
CA GLY A 286 -8.30 2.01 16.10
C GLY A 286 -7.63 1.32 17.29
N GLY A 287 -7.75 0.00 17.38
CA GLY A 287 -7.03 -0.82 18.34
C GLY A 287 -5.61 -1.19 17.83
N PRO A 288 -4.80 -1.87 18.67
CA PRO A 288 -3.41 -2.21 18.32
C PRO A 288 -3.27 -2.92 16.97
N LEU A 289 -4.16 -3.88 16.67
CA LEU A 289 -4.12 -4.59 15.40
C LEU A 289 -4.39 -3.66 14.20
N PHE A 290 -5.32 -2.71 14.34
CA PHE A 290 -5.59 -1.71 13.31
C PHE A 290 -4.34 -0.88 13.01
N HIS A 291 -3.65 -0.43 14.04
CA HIS A 291 -2.43 0.37 13.89
C HIS A 291 -1.31 -0.44 13.21
N VAL A 292 -1.11 -1.70 13.59
CA VAL A 292 -0.12 -2.57 12.91
C VAL A 292 -0.45 -2.74 11.42
N ILE A 293 -1.68 -3.10 11.05
CA ILE A 293 -2.04 -3.32 9.65
C ILE A 293 -2.16 -2.03 8.82
N SER A 294 -2.18 -0.87 9.47
CA SER A 294 -2.11 0.45 8.81
C SER A 294 -0.69 1.04 8.78
N GLY A 295 0.33 0.30 9.25
CA GLY A 295 1.69 0.84 9.37
C GLY A 295 1.80 2.00 10.37
N ASN A 296 0.96 2.01 11.39
CA ASN A 296 0.74 3.09 12.34
C ASN A 296 0.27 4.43 11.70
N LEU A 297 -0.10 4.44 10.41
CA LEU A 297 -0.67 5.62 9.74
C LEU A 297 -2.08 5.99 10.24
N GLY A 298 -2.65 5.22 11.17
CA GLY A 298 -3.75 5.70 12.01
C GLY A 298 -3.38 6.90 12.87
N TYR A 299 -2.08 7.17 13.09
CA TYR A 299 -1.52 8.36 13.73
C TYR A 299 -0.96 9.33 12.68
N GLN A 300 -1.77 9.72 11.71
CA GLN A 300 -1.34 10.53 10.58
C GLN A 300 -0.82 11.91 10.97
N VAL A 301 -1.37 12.51 12.02
CA VAL A 301 -0.93 13.79 12.58
C VAL A 301 0.51 13.67 13.08
N GLU A 302 0.81 12.67 13.89
CA GLU A 302 2.14 12.39 14.43
C GLU A 302 3.13 12.02 13.34
N HIS A 303 2.68 11.26 12.34
CA HIS A 303 3.47 10.92 11.19
C HIS A 303 3.90 12.17 10.39
N HIS A 304 3.00 13.12 10.17
CA HIS A 304 3.34 14.36 9.49
C HIS A 304 4.25 15.29 10.28
N LEU A 305 4.16 15.24 11.61
CA LEU A 305 5.06 16.02 12.48
C LEU A 305 6.47 15.42 12.51
N PHE A 306 6.58 14.08 12.50
CA PHE A 306 7.82 13.34 12.71
C PHE A 306 7.89 12.12 11.77
N PRO A 307 8.04 12.33 10.45
CA PRO A 307 7.90 11.24 9.47
C PRO A 307 9.01 10.19 9.53
N ASP A 308 10.17 10.51 10.07
CA ASP A 308 11.33 9.64 10.26
C ASP A 308 11.38 8.96 11.64
N MET A 309 10.47 9.32 12.56
CA MET A 309 10.34 8.66 13.85
C MET A 309 9.83 7.23 13.67
N PRO A 310 10.37 6.22 14.38
CA PRO A 310 9.81 4.87 14.38
C PRO A 310 8.29 4.88 14.62
N SER A 311 7.51 4.34 13.71
CA SER A 311 6.04 4.44 13.70
C SER A 311 5.37 3.92 14.97
N THR A 312 6.02 2.96 15.64
CA THR A 312 5.56 2.39 16.91
C THR A 312 5.53 3.41 18.06
N ARG A 313 6.26 4.54 17.92
CA ARG A 313 6.31 5.60 18.91
C ARG A 313 5.17 6.62 18.78
N TYR A 314 4.47 6.65 17.64
CA TYR A 314 3.39 7.62 17.43
C TYR A 314 2.29 7.55 18.49
N GLY A 315 1.90 6.34 18.90
CA GLY A 315 0.92 6.15 19.98
C GLY A 315 1.39 6.68 21.34
N GLU A 316 2.70 6.75 21.58
CA GLU A 316 3.27 7.27 22.82
C GLU A 316 3.26 8.81 22.88
N ILE A 317 3.45 9.47 21.73
CA ILE A 317 3.49 10.94 21.66
C ILE A 317 2.11 11.55 21.39
N ALA A 318 1.15 10.80 20.84
CA ALA A 318 -0.19 11.29 20.49
C ALA A 318 -0.91 12.01 21.65
N PRO A 319 -0.87 11.55 22.91
CA PRO A 319 -1.44 12.31 24.03
C PRO A 319 -0.77 13.67 24.26
N GLN A 320 0.53 13.78 24.03
CA GLN A 320 1.29 15.03 24.20
C GLN A 320 0.93 16.02 23.08
N VAL A 321 0.86 15.54 21.83
CA VAL A 321 0.43 16.34 20.69
C VAL A 321 -1.01 16.85 20.88
N ARG A 322 -1.90 16.01 21.37
CA ARG A 322 -3.26 16.41 21.72
C ARG A 322 -3.31 17.51 22.79
N ALA A 323 -2.51 17.35 23.86
CA ALA A 323 -2.45 18.34 24.93
C ALA A 323 -1.91 19.70 24.44
N ILE A 324 -0.97 19.70 23.49
CA ILE A 324 -0.51 20.92 22.82
C ILE A 324 -1.64 21.55 22.01
N CYS A 325 -2.35 20.79 21.22
CA CYS A 325 -3.50 21.30 20.46
C CYS A 325 -4.54 21.94 21.39
N GLU A 326 -4.90 21.28 22.48
CA GLU A 326 -5.84 21.80 23.48
C GLU A 326 -5.35 23.11 24.13
N ARG A 327 -4.06 23.17 24.52
CA ARG A 327 -3.45 24.37 25.11
C ARG A 327 -3.55 25.60 24.19
N TYR A 328 -3.37 25.41 22.88
CA TYR A 328 -3.34 26.51 21.93
C TYR A 328 -4.66 26.68 21.14
N GLY A 329 -5.70 25.94 21.49
CA GLY A 329 -7.01 26.02 20.84
C GLY A 329 -6.99 25.55 19.38
N LEU A 330 -6.09 24.61 19.04
CA LEU A 330 -5.99 24.00 17.73
C LEU A 330 -6.83 22.73 17.69
N PRO A 331 -7.43 22.38 16.53
CA PRO A 331 -8.13 21.12 16.39
C PRO A 331 -7.12 19.96 16.33
N TYR A 332 -7.34 18.93 17.13
CA TYR A 332 -6.70 17.64 16.97
C TYR A 332 -7.68 16.69 16.27
N ASN A 333 -7.52 16.57 14.96
CA ASN A 333 -8.47 15.85 14.11
C ASN A 333 -8.36 14.34 14.32
N THR A 334 -9.40 13.69 14.80
CA THR A 334 -9.47 12.24 14.96
C THR A 334 -10.89 11.74 14.79
N GLY A 335 -11.06 10.48 14.43
CA GLY A 335 -12.37 9.86 14.33
C GLY A 335 -12.36 8.40 13.87
N PRO A 336 -13.51 7.72 14.01
CA PRO A 336 -13.66 6.35 13.57
C PRO A 336 -13.45 6.18 12.05
N PHE A 337 -12.76 5.11 11.65
CA PHE A 337 -12.37 4.83 10.26
C PHE A 337 -13.52 4.99 9.24
N PHE A 338 -14.63 4.31 9.46
CA PHE A 338 -15.76 4.36 8.51
C PHE A 338 -16.43 5.74 8.43
N LYS A 339 -16.43 6.49 9.52
CA LYS A 339 -16.92 7.87 9.53
C LYS A 339 -16.02 8.76 8.68
N GLN A 340 -14.71 8.67 8.86
CA GLN A 340 -13.75 9.44 8.06
C GLN A 340 -13.79 9.06 6.59
N LEU A 341 -13.82 7.77 6.26
CA LEU A 341 -13.97 7.31 4.89
C LEU A 341 -15.29 7.84 4.25
N GLY A 342 -16.38 7.83 5.00
CA GLY A 342 -17.65 8.43 4.56
C GLY A 342 -17.54 9.94 4.28
N MET A 343 -16.80 10.69 5.12
CA MET A 343 -16.52 12.11 4.88
C MET A 343 -15.72 12.34 3.61
N VAL A 344 -14.65 11.54 3.39
CA VAL A 344 -13.84 11.59 2.17
C VAL A 344 -14.69 11.34 0.93
N GLN A 345 -15.48 10.27 0.91
CA GLN A 345 -16.33 9.93 -0.25
C GLN A 345 -17.38 11.03 -0.51
N ARG A 346 -17.98 11.60 0.55
CA ARG A 346 -18.91 12.72 0.46
C ARG A 346 -18.23 13.97 -0.13
N THR A 347 -17.03 14.31 0.31
CA THR A 347 -16.25 15.45 -0.22
C THR A 347 -15.98 15.28 -1.70
N ILE A 348 -15.51 14.10 -2.12
CA ILE A 348 -15.26 13.79 -3.53
C ILE A 348 -16.55 13.93 -4.35
N ALA A 349 -17.66 13.33 -3.90
CA ALA A 349 -18.93 13.41 -4.60
C ALA A 349 -19.47 14.84 -4.69
N ARG A 350 -19.37 15.62 -3.61
CA ARG A 350 -19.84 17.02 -3.57
C ARG A 350 -19.03 17.93 -4.46
N LEU A 351 -17.70 17.81 -4.42
CA LEU A 351 -16.79 18.66 -5.19
C LEU A 351 -16.67 18.22 -6.66
N ALA A 352 -17.34 17.15 -7.08
CA ALA A 352 -17.59 16.87 -8.49
C ALA A 352 -18.39 18.00 -9.17
N PHE A 353 -19.20 18.69 -8.41
CA PHE A 353 -20.01 19.81 -8.88
C PHE A 353 -19.35 21.16 -8.57
N PRO A 354 -19.65 22.24 -9.33
CA PRO A 354 -19.15 23.57 -9.03
C PRO A 354 -19.65 24.09 -7.67
N GLY A 355 -18.91 25.03 -7.07
CA GLY A 355 -19.24 25.63 -5.79
C GLY A 355 -18.50 24.98 -4.62
N GLY A 356 -18.98 25.23 -3.42
CA GLY A 356 -18.35 24.95 -2.14
C GLY A 356 -17.63 26.17 -1.58
N GLU A 357 -17.66 26.35 -0.27
CA GLU A 357 -16.96 27.41 0.43
C GLU A 357 -15.90 26.81 1.35
N PRO A 358 -14.68 27.43 1.41
CA PRO A 358 -13.65 26.99 2.33
C PRO A 358 -14.07 27.31 3.77
N ARG A 359 -13.68 26.47 4.71
CA ARG A 359 -13.89 26.73 6.13
C ARG A 359 -12.86 27.73 6.66
N PRO A 360 -13.22 28.59 7.63
CA PRO A 360 -12.27 29.41 8.36
C PRO A 360 -11.20 28.53 9.01
N LYS A 361 -9.93 28.89 8.84
CA LYS A 361 -8.79 28.16 9.40
C LYS A 361 -8.46 28.65 10.81
N PRO A 362 -8.03 27.75 11.71
CA PRO A 362 -7.57 28.12 13.04
C PRO A 362 -6.10 28.60 13.03
N GLY A 363 -5.64 29.10 14.17
CA GLY A 363 -4.26 29.48 14.39
C GLY A 363 -3.76 30.60 13.49
N PRO A 364 -2.50 30.57 13.03
CA PRO A 364 -1.87 31.64 12.24
C PRO A 364 -2.51 31.81 10.85
N TYR A 365 -3.30 30.84 10.40
CA TYR A 365 -3.99 30.86 9.10
C TYR A 365 -5.41 31.47 9.16
N ARG A 366 -5.84 32.03 10.30
CA ARG A 366 -7.05 32.86 10.35
C ARG A 366 -6.89 34.01 9.36
N SER A 367 -7.84 34.15 8.43
CA SER A 367 -7.81 35.25 7.49
C SER A 367 -7.73 36.59 8.24
N ARG A 368 -6.87 37.49 7.79
CA ARG A 368 -6.55 38.80 8.40
C ARG A 368 -7.69 39.82 8.39
N ASN A 369 -8.93 39.40 8.33
CA ASN A 369 -10.06 40.28 8.52
C ASN A 369 -10.24 40.59 10.01
N GLY A 370 -9.33 41.36 10.61
CA GLY A 370 -9.57 42.05 11.88
C GLY A 370 -8.68 41.72 13.07
N GLY A 371 -7.46 41.26 12.93
CA GLY A 371 -6.55 41.17 14.08
C GLY A 371 -5.18 40.62 13.71
N ALA A 372 -4.12 41.29 14.12
CA ALA A 372 -2.76 40.75 13.96
C ALA A 372 -2.68 39.36 14.62
N PRO A 373 -2.02 38.36 13.98
CA PRO A 373 -1.75 37.08 14.63
C PRO A 373 -0.91 37.34 15.87
N ASN A 374 -1.20 36.64 16.93
CA ASN A 374 -0.30 36.63 18.09
C ASN A 374 0.87 35.70 17.75
N ASP A 375 1.89 36.23 17.04
CA ASP A 375 3.06 35.48 16.57
C ASP A 375 3.80 34.77 17.72
N ARG A 376 3.69 35.28 18.95
CA ARG A 376 4.31 34.66 20.14
C ARG A 376 3.80 33.25 20.42
N GLY A 377 2.51 32.97 20.19
CA GLY A 377 1.95 31.66 20.45
C GLY A 377 2.39 30.58 19.45
N VAL A 378 2.80 30.98 18.25
CA VAL A 378 3.24 30.04 17.20
C VAL A 378 4.68 29.57 17.43
N ASP A 379 5.54 30.48 17.87
CA ASP A 379 6.93 30.16 18.21
C ASP A 379 7.01 29.29 19.49
N GLU A 380 6.14 29.56 20.48
CA GLU A 380 6.00 28.71 21.67
C GLU A 380 5.53 27.29 21.33
N ILE A 381 4.63 27.12 20.33
CA ILE A 381 4.23 25.80 19.84
C ILE A 381 5.44 25.06 19.25
N ALA A 382 6.24 25.75 18.40
CA ALA A 382 7.42 25.17 17.78
C ALA A 382 8.47 24.73 18.82
N GLU A 383 8.71 25.55 19.83
CA GLU A 383 9.65 25.23 20.92
C GLU A 383 9.14 24.07 21.79
N SER A 384 7.84 24.04 22.10
CA SER A 384 7.22 22.95 22.88
C SER A 384 7.20 21.61 22.13
N MET A 385 7.22 21.60 20.79
CA MET A 385 7.26 20.39 19.99
C MET A 385 8.70 19.93 19.68
N ALA A 386 9.70 20.80 19.89
CA ALA A 386 11.11 20.52 19.67
C ALA A 386 11.87 20.13 20.97
N SER A 387 11.25 20.32 22.13
CA SER A 387 11.72 19.88 23.46
C SER A 387 11.16 18.51 23.85
#